data_af3e05452920882b403eefa38035ee88
#
_entry.id   af3e05452920882b403eefa38035ee88
#
_cell.length_a   1.000
_cell.length_b   1.000
_cell.length_c   1.000
_cell.angle_alpha   90.00
_cell.angle_beta   90.00
_cell.angle_gamma   90.00
#
_symmetry.space_group_name_H-M   'P 1'
#
loop_
_entity.id
_entity.type
_entity.pdbx_description
1 polymer ?
#
loop_
_entity_poly.entity_id
_entity_poly.type
_entity_poly.pdbx_seq_one_letter_code
_entity_poly.pdbx_strand_id
1 'polypeptide(L)'
;MVGRKTIENDNPELTVREYTGLNPLRIVIDSNLKLKLKHKVFNNDAPTVIVNNLLEKKTKNLTYLKIKKEDTIITLLTYLAQKNVMSIIIEGGAETINRFIELNFWNEARVILGNQVYQSGLKAPTINKRYSKLQTLNKDTIITYLND
;
A
#
# COMPACT_ATOMS: atom_id res chain seq x y z
N MET A 1 -2.22 0.73 -1.88
CA MET A 1 -0.91 0.23 -2.32
C MET A 1 -0.37 -0.79 -1.33
N VAL A 2 0.23 -1.88 -1.83
CA VAL A 2 0.81 -2.95 -1.01
C VAL A 2 2.11 -3.48 -1.62
N GLY A 3 2.94 -4.13 -0.81
CA GLY A 3 4.09 -4.89 -1.27
C GLY A 3 3.75 -6.32 -1.69
N ARG A 4 4.65 -6.98 -2.43
CA ARG A 4 4.50 -8.35 -2.91
C ARG A 4 4.11 -9.35 -1.82
N LYS A 5 4.78 -9.32 -0.66
CA LYS A 5 4.52 -10.28 0.43
C LYS A 5 3.07 -10.24 0.93
N THR A 6 2.45 -9.06 0.97
CA THR A 6 1.03 -8.90 1.31
C THR A 6 0.14 -9.62 0.30
N ILE A 7 0.45 -9.50 -1.01
CA ILE A 7 -0.29 -10.23 -2.04
C ILE A 7 -0.12 -11.75 -1.90
N GLU A 8 1.09 -12.22 -1.62
CA GLU A 8 1.38 -13.66 -1.47
C GLU A 8 0.66 -14.27 -0.25
N ASN A 9 0.59 -13.54 0.87
CA ASN A 9 0.01 -14.03 2.11
C ASN A 9 -1.51 -13.91 2.14
N ASP A 10 -2.05 -12.75 1.75
CA ASP A 10 -3.46 -12.39 2.01
C ASP A 10 -4.31 -12.43 0.74
N ASN A 11 -3.68 -12.42 -0.45
CA ASN A 11 -4.33 -12.39 -1.76
C ASN A 11 -5.48 -11.38 -1.84
N PRO A 12 -5.27 -10.11 -1.42
CA PRO A 12 -6.34 -9.11 -1.35
C PRO A 12 -6.78 -8.67 -2.75
N GLU A 13 -8.05 -8.29 -2.88
CA GLU A 13 -8.59 -7.72 -4.11
C GLU A 13 -8.25 -6.25 -4.30
N LEU A 14 -8.08 -5.52 -3.20
CA LEU A 14 -7.85 -4.08 -3.17
C LEU A 14 -8.94 -3.30 -3.93
N THR A 15 -10.18 -3.72 -3.77
CA THR A 15 -11.38 -3.13 -4.37
C THR A 15 -12.31 -2.60 -3.30
N VAL A 16 -13.28 -1.77 -3.68
CA VAL A 16 -14.37 -1.35 -2.79
C VAL A 16 -15.27 -2.54 -2.49
N ARG A 17 -15.66 -2.76 -1.22
CA ARG A 17 -16.50 -3.89 -0.80
C ARG A 17 -17.73 -3.46 -0.02
N GLU A 18 -17.55 -2.59 0.98
CA GLU A 18 -18.60 -2.22 1.94
C GLU A 18 -19.42 -0.99 1.49
N TYR A 19 -18.95 -0.27 0.50
CA TYR A 19 -19.57 0.95 0.01
C TYR A 19 -19.77 0.91 -1.50
N THR A 20 -20.72 1.68 -2.00
CA THR A 20 -20.91 1.89 -3.45
C THR A 20 -19.91 2.93 -3.94
N GLY A 21 -19.15 2.62 -4.97
CA GLY A 21 -18.16 3.55 -5.54
C GLY A 21 -17.30 2.91 -6.62
N LEU A 22 -16.45 3.73 -7.24
CA LEU A 22 -15.45 3.26 -8.21
C LEU A 22 -14.31 2.56 -7.49
N ASN A 23 -13.84 1.46 -8.06
CA ASN A 23 -12.65 0.80 -7.57
C ASN A 23 -11.42 1.70 -7.70
N PRO A 24 -10.55 1.75 -6.69
CA PRO A 24 -9.33 2.53 -6.74
C PRO A 24 -8.31 1.92 -7.71
N LEU A 25 -7.35 2.73 -8.15
CA LEU A 25 -6.14 2.24 -8.80
C LEU A 25 -5.36 1.36 -7.81
N ARG A 26 -5.16 0.10 -8.16
CA ARG A 26 -4.36 -0.83 -7.36
C ARG A 26 -2.88 -0.65 -7.68
N ILE A 27 -2.05 -0.55 -6.66
CA ILE A 27 -0.60 -0.41 -6.82
C ILE A 27 0.08 -1.52 -6.01
N VAL A 28 0.92 -2.30 -6.68
CA VAL A 28 1.66 -3.41 -6.08
C VAL A 28 3.15 -3.25 -6.36
N ILE A 29 3.98 -3.27 -5.33
CA ILE A 29 5.44 -3.29 -5.48
C ILE A 29 5.89 -4.75 -5.56
N ASP A 30 6.31 -5.17 -6.76
CA ASP A 30 6.89 -6.48 -7.04
C ASP A 30 8.16 -6.31 -7.89
N SER A 31 9.23 -5.86 -7.26
CA SER A 31 10.49 -5.47 -7.90
C SER A 31 11.04 -6.49 -8.91
N ASN A 32 10.84 -7.78 -8.64
CA ASN A 32 11.39 -8.87 -9.44
C ASN A 32 10.33 -9.70 -10.18
N LEU A 33 9.09 -9.22 -10.26
CA LEU A 33 7.96 -9.88 -10.94
C LEU A 33 7.77 -11.34 -10.49
N LYS A 34 7.78 -11.58 -9.19
CA LYS A 34 7.63 -12.93 -8.60
C LYS A 34 6.17 -13.34 -8.38
N LEU A 35 5.22 -12.41 -8.46
CA LEU A 35 3.80 -12.71 -8.32
C LEU A 35 3.29 -13.53 -9.50
N LYS A 36 2.47 -14.53 -9.19
CA LYS A 36 1.80 -15.34 -10.20
C LYS A 36 0.50 -14.68 -10.63
N LEU A 37 0.12 -14.79 -11.90
CA LEU A 37 -1.10 -14.18 -12.46
C LEU A 37 -2.41 -14.70 -11.83
N LYS A 38 -2.37 -15.76 -11.04
CA LYS A 38 -3.51 -16.28 -10.29
C LYS A 38 -3.96 -15.39 -9.11
N HIS A 39 -3.12 -14.44 -8.68
CA HIS A 39 -3.50 -13.54 -7.59
C HIS A 39 -4.59 -12.55 -8.04
N LYS A 40 -5.52 -12.26 -7.15
CA LYS A 40 -6.71 -11.44 -7.43
C LYS A 40 -6.41 -10.04 -7.96
N VAL A 41 -5.26 -9.45 -7.63
CA VAL A 41 -4.84 -8.14 -8.16
C VAL A 41 -4.62 -8.12 -9.67
N PHE A 42 -4.52 -9.29 -10.33
CA PHE A 42 -4.39 -9.38 -11.79
C PHE A 42 -5.74 -9.55 -12.51
N ASN A 43 -6.86 -9.67 -11.79
CA ASN A 43 -8.18 -9.68 -12.40
C ASN A 43 -8.51 -8.31 -13.04
N ASN A 44 -9.57 -8.26 -13.85
CA ASN A 44 -9.96 -7.05 -14.57
C ASN A 44 -10.91 -6.12 -13.79
N ASP A 45 -11.11 -6.36 -12.48
CA ASP A 45 -12.09 -5.62 -11.67
C ASP A 45 -11.67 -4.17 -11.40
N ALA A 46 -10.37 -3.92 -11.41
CA ALA A 46 -9.82 -2.56 -11.25
C ALA A 46 -8.50 -2.39 -12.01
N PRO A 47 -8.16 -1.15 -12.43
CA PRO A 47 -6.85 -0.88 -13.01
C PRO A 47 -5.73 -1.17 -11.98
N THR A 48 -4.64 -1.77 -12.47
CA THR A 48 -3.52 -2.21 -11.62
C THR A 48 -2.19 -1.74 -12.18
N VAL A 49 -1.33 -1.22 -11.30
CA VAL A 49 0.08 -0.89 -11.60
C VAL A 49 0.97 -1.82 -10.79
N ILE A 50 1.83 -2.57 -11.48
CA ILE A 50 2.90 -3.39 -10.89
C ILE A 50 4.21 -2.62 -11.03
N VAL A 51 4.71 -2.12 -9.91
CA VAL A 51 6.00 -1.42 -9.84
C VAL A 51 7.11 -2.47 -9.78
N ASN A 52 8.01 -2.44 -10.75
CA ASN A 52 9.07 -3.44 -10.88
C ASN A 52 10.36 -2.86 -11.48
N ASN A 53 11.46 -3.63 -11.48
CA ASN A 53 12.76 -3.20 -12.00
C ASN A 53 13.08 -3.76 -13.41
N LEU A 54 12.22 -4.61 -13.96
CA LEU A 54 12.56 -5.46 -15.10
C LEU A 54 11.81 -5.11 -16.39
N LEU A 55 10.51 -4.82 -16.29
CA LEU A 55 9.61 -4.76 -17.44
C LEU A 55 8.82 -3.46 -17.47
N GLU A 56 8.80 -2.82 -18.63
CA GLU A 56 7.85 -1.76 -18.97
C GLU A 56 6.83 -2.30 -19.97
N LYS A 57 5.56 -2.37 -19.57
CA LYS A 57 4.47 -2.86 -20.43
C LYS A 57 3.14 -2.29 -19.97
N LYS A 58 2.28 -1.92 -20.90
CA LYS A 58 0.94 -1.44 -20.60
C LYS A 58 -0.10 -2.19 -21.42
N THR A 59 -1.18 -2.60 -20.73
CA THR A 59 -2.40 -3.13 -21.33
C THR A 59 -3.59 -2.27 -20.88
N LYS A 60 -4.82 -2.65 -21.24
CA LYS A 60 -6.02 -1.88 -20.87
C LYS A 60 -6.14 -1.67 -19.35
N ASN A 61 -5.96 -2.74 -18.56
CA ASN A 61 -6.17 -2.70 -17.10
C ASN A 61 -4.92 -2.99 -16.27
N LEU A 62 -3.78 -3.34 -16.91
CA LEU A 62 -2.56 -3.70 -16.21
C LEU A 62 -1.37 -2.95 -16.79
N THR A 63 -0.67 -2.23 -15.94
CA THR A 63 0.56 -1.51 -16.25
C THR A 63 1.71 -2.10 -15.44
N TYR A 64 2.75 -2.57 -16.10
CA TYR A 64 4.04 -2.86 -15.52
C TYR A 64 4.87 -1.58 -15.62
N LEU A 65 5.11 -0.94 -14.50
CA LEU A 65 5.88 0.31 -14.41
C LEU A 65 7.30 -0.05 -13.99
N LYS A 66 8.25 0.14 -14.91
CA LYS A 66 9.65 -0.12 -14.64
C LYS A 66 10.30 1.08 -13.95
N ILE A 67 10.81 0.88 -12.73
CA ILE A 67 11.50 1.91 -11.94
C ILE A 67 12.81 1.31 -11.41
N LYS A 68 13.89 2.08 -11.42
CA LYS A 68 15.16 1.69 -10.77
C LYS A 68 14.94 1.57 -9.26
N LYS A 69 15.61 0.60 -8.64
CA LYS A 69 15.42 0.26 -7.22
C LYS A 69 15.66 1.44 -6.28
N GLU A 70 16.66 2.26 -6.58
CA GLU A 70 17.11 3.40 -5.77
C GLU A 70 16.03 4.48 -5.67
N ASP A 71 15.27 4.70 -6.75
CA ASP A 71 14.32 5.81 -6.91
C ASP A 71 12.86 5.38 -6.81
N THR A 72 12.59 4.16 -6.33
CA THR A 72 11.26 3.53 -6.47
C THR A 72 10.11 4.41 -5.96
N ILE A 73 10.22 4.99 -4.78
CA ILE A 73 9.11 5.76 -4.19
C ILE A 73 8.96 7.12 -4.85
N ILE A 74 10.03 7.88 -5.02
CA ILE A 74 9.98 9.22 -5.62
C ILE A 74 9.46 9.14 -7.06
N THR A 75 10.00 8.22 -7.85
CA THR A 75 9.58 8.03 -9.25
C THR A 75 8.14 7.55 -9.34
N LEU A 76 7.71 6.65 -8.43
CA LEU A 76 6.31 6.22 -8.35
C LEU A 76 5.38 7.39 -8.03
N LEU A 77 5.70 8.20 -7.03
CA LEU A 77 4.87 9.35 -6.64
C LEU A 77 4.77 10.37 -7.80
N THR A 78 5.89 10.64 -8.49
CA THR A 78 5.91 11.50 -9.67
C THR A 78 5.01 10.94 -10.78
N TYR A 79 5.12 9.64 -11.07
CA TYR A 79 4.24 8.98 -12.07
C TYR A 79 2.76 9.10 -11.70
N LEU A 80 2.42 8.88 -10.42
CA LEU A 80 1.03 8.96 -9.96
C LEU A 80 0.48 10.39 -10.01
N ALA A 81 1.30 11.39 -9.66
CA ALA A 81 0.93 12.81 -9.79
C ALA A 81 0.63 13.17 -11.26
N GLN A 82 1.44 12.69 -12.21
CA GLN A 82 1.18 12.87 -13.67
C GLN A 82 -0.12 12.19 -14.13
N LYS A 83 -0.63 11.23 -13.37
CA LYS A 83 -1.93 10.55 -13.59
C LYS A 83 -3.08 11.17 -12.80
N ASN A 84 -2.87 12.33 -12.20
CA ASN A 84 -3.85 13.02 -11.35
C ASN A 84 -4.34 12.17 -10.16
N VAL A 85 -3.49 11.29 -9.64
CA VAL A 85 -3.78 10.54 -8.39
C VAL A 85 -3.51 11.48 -7.22
N MET A 86 -4.57 11.86 -6.51
CA MET A 86 -4.53 12.87 -5.44
C MET A 86 -4.15 12.28 -4.08
N SER A 87 -4.39 10.99 -3.86
CA SER A 87 -4.09 10.34 -2.58
C SER A 87 -3.75 8.87 -2.77
N ILE A 88 -2.97 8.32 -1.84
CA ILE A 88 -2.57 6.92 -1.83
C ILE A 88 -2.76 6.39 -0.40
N ILE A 89 -3.45 5.25 -0.29
CA ILE A 89 -3.50 4.48 0.95
C ILE A 89 -2.42 3.39 0.87
N ILE A 90 -1.51 3.36 1.83
CA ILE A 90 -0.46 2.35 1.95
C ILE A 90 -0.87 1.38 3.05
N GLU A 91 -1.31 0.18 2.67
CA GLU A 91 -1.88 -0.80 3.60
C GLU A 91 -0.88 -1.86 4.09
N GLY A 92 0.29 -1.90 3.48
CA GLY A 92 1.28 -2.87 3.94
C GLY A 92 2.25 -3.36 2.84
N GLY A 93 3.17 -4.35 3.06
CA GLY A 93 3.61 -4.79 4.40
C GLY A 93 4.52 -3.80 5.10
N ALA A 94 4.98 -4.20 6.27
CA ALA A 94 5.79 -3.34 7.14
C ALA A 94 7.00 -2.69 6.43
N GLU A 95 7.68 -3.42 5.54
CA GLU A 95 8.80 -2.89 4.75
C GLU A 95 8.38 -1.69 3.88
N THR A 96 7.23 -1.78 3.22
CA THR A 96 6.71 -0.69 2.39
C THR A 96 6.35 0.53 3.25
N ILE A 97 5.62 0.30 4.35
CA ILE A 97 5.21 1.39 5.26
C ILE A 97 6.44 2.07 5.87
N ASN A 98 7.40 1.29 6.40
CA ASN A 98 8.63 1.83 6.97
C ASN A 98 9.39 2.72 5.98
N ARG A 99 9.44 2.32 4.70
CA ARG A 99 10.11 3.10 3.67
C ARG A 99 9.48 4.48 3.46
N PHE A 100 8.14 4.58 3.51
CA PHE A 100 7.44 5.87 3.44
C PHE A 100 7.68 6.72 4.70
N ILE A 101 7.71 6.09 5.87
CA ILE A 101 8.02 6.77 7.15
C ILE A 101 9.45 7.32 7.12
N GLU A 102 10.44 6.51 6.76
CA GLU A 102 11.85 6.88 6.67
C GLU A 102 12.10 8.05 5.71
N LEU A 103 11.41 8.05 4.56
CA LEU A 103 11.51 9.12 3.56
C LEU A 103 10.64 10.34 3.88
N ASN A 104 9.87 10.29 4.96
CA ASN A 104 8.93 11.34 5.36
C ASN A 104 7.87 11.65 4.28
N PHE A 105 7.48 10.67 3.46
CA PHE A 105 6.48 10.79 2.38
C PHE A 105 5.12 10.27 2.83
N TRP A 106 4.57 10.85 3.88
CA TRP A 106 3.24 10.53 4.38
C TRP A 106 2.60 11.76 5.05
N ASN A 107 1.28 11.85 5.04
CA ASN A 107 0.54 12.95 5.68
C ASN A 107 -0.22 12.49 6.91
N GLU A 108 -0.85 11.32 6.84
CA GLU A 108 -1.63 10.75 7.93
C GLU A 108 -1.30 9.26 8.07
N ALA A 109 -1.20 8.80 9.31
CA ALA A 109 -1.12 7.37 9.61
C ALA A 109 -2.17 7.00 10.66
N ARG A 110 -2.84 5.87 10.43
CA ARG A 110 -3.79 5.27 11.38
C ARG A 110 -3.27 3.93 11.85
N VAL A 111 -3.01 3.85 13.13
CA VAL A 111 -2.61 2.60 13.78
C VAL A 111 -3.83 2.02 14.49
N ILE A 112 -4.22 0.80 14.12
CA ILE A 112 -5.34 0.10 14.72
C ILE A 112 -4.77 -0.93 15.71
N LEU A 113 -5.04 -0.74 16.99
CA LEU A 113 -4.67 -1.67 18.05
C LEU A 113 -5.86 -2.55 18.36
N GLY A 114 -5.79 -3.81 17.96
CA GLY A 114 -6.76 -4.83 18.34
C GLY A 114 -6.59 -5.23 19.82
N ASN A 115 -7.62 -5.86 20.38
CA ASN A 115 -7.61 -6.34 21.76
C ASN A 115 -6.85 -7.66 21.99
N GLN A 116 -6.31 -8.25 20.92
CA GLN A 116 -5.55 -9.51 20.98
C GLN A 116 -4.05 -9.24 20.95
N VAL A 117 -3.33 -9.92 21.84
CA VAL A 117 -1.86 -9.91 21.86
C VAL A 117 -1.36 -11.19 21.20
N TYR A 118 -0.58 -11.02 20.13
CA TYR A 118 0.07 -12.15 19.45
C TYR A 118 1.47 -12.36 20.03
N GLN A 119 1.77 -13.60 20.40
CA GLN A 119 3.09 -13.94 20.98
C GLN A 119 4.21 -13.96 19.93
N SER A 120 3.88 -14.11 18.66
CA SER A 120 4.83 -14.13 17.54
C SER A 120 4.23 -13.43 16.32
N GLY A 121 5.08 -12.90 15.44
CA GLY A 121 4.65 -12.23 14.22
C GLY A 121 5.66 -11.17 13.74
N LEU A 122 5.26 -10.40 12.73
CA LEU A 122 6.04 -9.28 12.26
C LEU A 122 5.79 -8.07 13.15
N LYS A 123 6.89 -7.42 13.57
CA LYS A 123 6.80 -6.16 14.32
C LYS A 123 6.13 -5.09 13.43
N ALA A 124 5.13 -4.42 14.00
CA ALA A 124 4.48 -3.30 13.33
C ALA A 124 5.46 -2.13 13.10
N PRO A 125 5.28 -1.33 12.04
CA PRO A 125 6.01 -0.08 11.86
C PRO A 125 5.87 0.83 13.08
N THR A 126 6.94 1.58 13.39
CA THR A 126 6.95 2.50 14.53
C THR A 126 6.91 3.95 14.02
N ILE A 127 6.03 4.75 14.60
CA ILE A 127 5.90 6.19 14.29
C ILE A 127 6.41 6.97 15.49
N ASN A 128 7.55 7.67 15.34
CA ASN A 128 8.15 8.50 16.39
C ASN A 128 7.59 9.93 16.34
N LYS A 129 6.26 10.04 16.48
CA LYS A 129 5.57 11.34 16.58
C LYS A 129 4.51 11.28 17.68
N ARG A 130 4.12 12.43 18.18
CA ARG A 130 2.95 12.53 19.06
C ARG A 130 1.69 12.27 18.24
N TYR A 131 0.77 11.46 18.75
CA TYR A 131 -0.51 11.25 18.11
C TYR A 131 -1.38 12.52 18.15
N SER A 132 -2.17 12.74 17.11
CA SER A 132 -3.13 13.85 17.00
C SER A 132 -4.51 13.47 17.53
N LYS A 133 -4.91 12.20 17.40
CA LYS A 133 -6.23 11.73 17.82
C LYS A 133 -6.19 10.29 18.28
N LEU A 134 -7.01 9.98 19.28
CA LEU A 134 -7.25 8.64 19.79
C LEU A 134 -8.75 8.38 19.79
N GLN A 135 -9.19 7.27 19.25
CA GLN A 135 -10.60 6.87 19.17
C GLN A 135 -10.74 5.40 19.53
N THR A 136 -11.83 5.03 20.18
CA THR A 136 -12.21 3.64 20.40
C THR A 136 -13.32 3.27 19.41
N LEU A 137 -13.15 2.16 18.71
CA LEU A 137 -14.14 1.58 17.83
C LEU A 137 -14.38 0.13 18.27
N ASN A 138 -15.52 -0.14 18.86
CA ASN A 138 -15.83 -1.43 19.52
C ASN A 138 -14.76 -1.78 20.58
N LYS A 139 -13.93 -2.81 20.32
CA LYS A 139 -12.84 -3.26 21.22
C LYS A 139 -11.47 -2.81 20.75
N ASP A 140 -11.40 -2.11 19.61
CA ASP A 140 -10.14 -1.67 19.02
C ASP A 140 -9.88 -0.20 19.32
N THR A 141 -8.62 0.18 19.38
CA THR A 141 -8.18 1.57 19.52
C THR A 141 -7.56 2.04 18.22
N ILE A 142 -8.02 3.17 17.71
CA ILE A 142 -7.47 3.83 16.51
C ILE A 142 -6.66 5.04 16.96
N ILE A 143 -5.38 5.03 16.66
CA ILE A 143 -4.45 6.13 16.93
C ILE A 143 -4.12 6.80 15.59
N THR A 144 -4.42 8.10 15.49
CA THR A 144 -4.11 8.90 14.30
C THR A 144 -2.90 9.77 14.55
N TYR A 145 -1.98 9.76 13.59
CA TYR A 145 -0.80 10.62 13.53
C TYR A 145 -0.88 11.50 12.29
N LEU A 146 -0.50 12.76 12.42
CA LEU A 146 -0.34 13.69 11.31
C LEU A 146 1.15 13.99 11.13
N ASN A 147 1.55 14.17 9.89
CA ASN A 147 2.92 14.50 9.50
C ASN A 147 2.95 15.89 8.89
N ASP A 148 2.87 16.86 9.78
CA ASP A 148 2.95 18.29 9.45
C ASP A 148 4.41 18.73 9.29
#